data_05c3468e7230951033708032bf96e29a
#
_entry.id   05c3468e7230951033708032bf96e29a
#
_cell.length_a   1.000
_cell.length_b   1.000
_cell.length_c   1.000
_cell.angle_alpha   90.00
_cell.angle_beta   90.00
_cell.angle_gamma   90.00
#
_symmetry.space_group_name_H-M   'P 1'
#
loop_
_entity.id
_entity.type
_entity.pdbx_description
1 polymer ?
#
loop_
_entity_poly.entity_id
_entity_poly.type
_entity_poly.pdbx_seq_one_letter_code
_entity_poly.pdbx_strand_id
1 'polypeptide(L)'
;MKIKADYVNEPQWRQLVVKSSLPEELKCLDELAHNLWWVWNFEARDLFRDLDPKLYSEVKHNPVLLLERLSYERKEEIVKDKALMKRIKALYEQFRAYMDVKPDSTRPSVAYFCMEYGIHSALKIYSGGLGMLAGDYVKEASDSNVDMCAVGFLYRFGYFTQTLSMEGQQIAKYEAQNFNSIPVERVYDNNGNPMVVDVPYTNYQVHASVWVANVGRVKLYLLDTDNEMN
;
A
#
# COMPACT_ATOMS: atom_id res chain seq x y z
N MET A 1 -14.10 -52.07 24.25
CA MET A 1 -12.96 -51.62 23.45
C MET A 1 -13.34 -50.29 22.82
N LYS A 2 -12.84 -49.14 23.30
CA LYS A 2 -13.11 -47.81 22.69
C LYS A 2 -12.06 -47.60 21.61
N ILE A 3 -12.46 -47.65 20.36
CA ILE A 3 -11.59 -47.25 19.24
C ILE A 3 -11.39 -45.74 19.35
N LYS A 4 -10.18 -45.29 19.68
CA LYS A 4 -9.78 -43.89 19.48
C LYS A 4 -9.64 -43.69 17.97
N ALA A 5 -10.51 -42.90 17.38
CA ALA A 5 -10.27 -42.40 16.04
C ALA A 5 -9.03 -41.49 16.09
N ASP A 6 -7.95 -41.96 15.48
CA ASP A 6 -6.79 -41.10 15.24
C ASP A 6 -7.19 -40.07 14.19
N TYR A 7 -7.20 -38.79 14.57
CA TYR A 7 -7.46 -37.65 13.69
C TYR A 7 -6.31 -37.38 12.72
N VAL A 8 -5.72 -38.43 12.17
CA VAL A 8 -4.54 -38.33 11.27
C VAL A 8 -4.88 -37.74 9.90
N ASN A 9 -6.17 -37.55 9.59
CA ASN A 9 -6.64 -37.06 8.29
C ASN A 9 -7.42 -35.76 8.35
N GLU A 10 -7.20 -34.92 9.34
CA GLU A 10 -7.76 -33.55 9.23
C GLU A 10 -7.02 -32.78 8.13
N PRO A 11 -7.74 -32.25 7.13
CA PRO A 11 -7.11 -31.51 6.04
C PRO A 11 -6.42 -30.27 6.62
N GLN A 12 -5.09 -30.21 6.46
CA GLN A 12 -4.33 -29.01 6.80
C GLN A 12 -4.39 -28.03 5.63
N TRP A 13 -5.15 -26.96 5.81
CA TRP A 13 -5.22 -25.90 4.83
C TRP A 13 -3.96 -25.04 4.90
N ARG A 14 -3.25 -24.93 3.78
CA ARG A 14 -2.14 -23.97 3.63
C ARG A 14 -2.55 -22.96 2.56
N GLN A 15 -2.45 -21.69 2.91
CA GLN A 15 -2.64 -20.62 1.92
C GLN A 15 -1.42 -20.58 1.02
N LEU A 16 -1.60 -20.90 -0.26
CA LEU A 16 -0.58 -20.73 -1.29
C LEU A 16 -0.85 -19.40 -1.99
N VAL A 17 0.05 -18.44 -1.80
CA VAL A 17 0.00 -17.15 -2.54
C VAL A 17 0.96 -17.26 -3.72
N VAL A 18 0.41 -17.37 -4.93
CA VAL A 18 1.19 -17.30 -6.16
C VAL A 18 1.23 -15.84 -6.61
N LYS A 19 2.37 -15.19 -6.47
CA LYS A 19 2.59 -13.86 -7.04
C LYS A 19 3.17 -13.98 -8.43
N SER A 20 2.62 -13.22 -9.39
CA SER A 20 3.21 -13.08 -10.72
C SER A 20 4.54 -12.34 -10.60
N SER A 21 5.65 -12.96 -10.98
CA SER A 21 6.96 -12.30 -10.95
C SER A 21 7.08 -11.30 -12.10
N LEU A 22 7.72 -10.17 -11.82
CA LEU A 22 8.16 -9.24 -12.86
C LEU A 22 9.49 -9.72 -13.46
N PRO A 23 9.69 -9.57 -14.78
CA PRO A 23 11.02 -9.67 -15.39
C PRO A 23 12.02 -8.76 -14.68
N GLU A 24 13.31 -9.13 -14.71
CA GLU A 24 14.37 -8.37 -14.02
C GLU A 24 14.39 -6.89 -14.46
N GLU A 25 14.17 -6.67 -15.74
CA GLU A 25 14.16 -5.34 -16.37
C GLU A 25 13.02 -4.45 -15.87
N LEU A 26 11.95 -5.03 -15.32
CA LEU A 26 10.76 -4.33 -14.83
C LEU A 26 10.68 -4.27 -13.30
N LYS A 27 11.63 -4.84 -12.56
CA LYS A 27 11.61 -4.85 -11.08
C LYS A 27 11.57 -3.45 -10.46
N CYS A 28 12.16 -2.46 -11.13
CA CYS A 28 12.10 -1.08 -10.68
C CYS A 28 10.68 -0.51 -10.60
N LEU A 29 9.74 -1.07 -11.39
CA LEU A 29 8.33 -0.67 -11.33
C LEU A 29 7.66 -1.11 -10.04
N ASP A 30 8.12 -2.19 -9.40
CA ASP A 30 7.58 -2.66 -8.13
C ASP A 30 7.87 -1.66 -7.01
N GLU A 31 9.12 -1.18 -6.90
CA GLU A 31 9.49 -0.13 -5.95
C GLU A 31 8.71 1.17 -6.20
N LEU A 32 8.59 1.57 -7.47
CA LEU A 32 7.79 2.74 -7.87
C LEU A 32 6.32 2.59 -7.48
N ALA A 33 5.71 1.41 -7.68
CA ALA A 33 4.30 1.15 -7.40
C ALA A 33 4.00 1.16 -5.89
N HIS A 34 4.94 0.68 -5.07
CA HIS A 34 4.82 0.66 -3.61
C HIS A 34 5.18 2.01 -2.95
N ASN A 35 5.77 2.96 -3.68
CA ASN A 35 5.99 4.31 -3.18
C ASN A 35 4.94 5.27 -3.74
N LEU A 36 4.12 5.84 -2.88
CA LEU A 36 3.03 6.75 -3.25
C LEU A 36 3.48 8.07 -3.90
N TRP A 37 4.79 8.28 -4.13
CA TRP A 37 5.31 9.41 -4.88
C TRP A 37 4.67 9.57 -6.27
N TRP A 38 4.32 8.47 -6.94
CA TRP A 38 3.62 8.49 -8.22
C TRP A 38 2.26 9.20 -8.17
N VAL A 39 1.66 9.36 -6.99
CA VAL A 39 0.33 9.98 -6.84
C VAL A 39 0.33 11.44 -7.30
N TRP A 40 1.39 12.17 -7.03
CA TRP A 40 1.53 13.58 -7.42
C TRP A 40 2.58 13.82 -8.51
N ASN A 41 3.26 12.78 -8.96
CA ASN A 41 4.13 12.83 -10.14
C ASN A 41 3.35 12.40 -11.39
N PHE A 42 3.06 13.37 -12.27
CA PHE A 42 2.25 13.12 -13.46
C PHE A 42 2.90 12.14 -14.44
N GLU A 43 4.23 12.21 -14.61
CA GLU A 43 4.97 11.31 -15.49
C GLU A 43 4.89 9.86 -15.03
N ALA A 44 4.95 9.64 -13.69
CA ALA A 44 4.81 8.32 -13.11
C ALA A 44 3.39 7.77 -13.28
N ARG A 45 2.36 8.59 -13.08
CA ARG A 45 0.96 8.17 -13.31
C ARG A 45 0.71 7.82 -14.77
N ASP A 46 1.22 8.65 -15.68
CA ASP A 46 1.09 8.42 -17.12
C ASP A 46 1.84 7.17 -17.56
N LEU A 47 3.01 6.91 -16.98
CA LEU A 47 3.73 5.67 -17.22
C LEU A 47 2.89 4.44 -16.85
N PHE A 48 2.35 4.39 -15.62
CA PHE A 48 1.53 3.25 -15.19
C PHE A 48 0.29 3.06 -16.06
N ARG A 49 -0.37 4.15 -16.47
CA ARG A 49 -1.48 4.08 -17.42
C ARG A 49 -1.07 3.47 -18.76
N ASP A 50 0.10 3.88 -19.27
CA ASP A 50 0.56 3.49 -20.60
C ASP A 50 1.09 2.03 -20.65
N LEU A 51 1.40 1.42 -19.48
CA LEU A 51 1.70 -0.01 -19.41
C LEU A 51 0.53 -0.87 -19.90
N ASP A 52 -0.70 -0.57 -19.47
CA ASP A 52 -1.95 -1.16 -19.94
C ASP A 52 -3.13 -0.26 -19.55
N PRO A 53 -3.61 0.62 -20.46
CA PRO A 53 -4.66 1.60 -20.14
C PRO A 53 -5.98 0.97 -19.71
N LYS A 54 -6.34 -0.18 -20.30
CA LYS A 54 -7.58 -0.89 -20.00
C LYS A 54 -7.51 -1.48 -18.59
N LEU A 55 -6.47 -2.27 -18.34
CA LEU A 55 -6.25 -2.88 -17.03
C LEU A 55 -6.09 -1.84 -15.93
N TYR A 56 -5.37 -0.71 -16.21
CA TYR A 56 -5.19 0.38 -15.24
C TYR A 56 -6.52 1.00 -14.81
N SER A 57 -7.47 1.14 -15.73
CA SER A 57 -8.85 1.56 -15.40
C SER A 57 -9.60 0.49 -14.59
N GLU A 58 -9.50 -0.78 -14.98
CA GLU A 58 -10.16 -1.89 -14.29
C GLU A 58 -9.69 -2.05 -12.83
N VAL A 59 -8.39 -1.86 -12.57
CA VAL A 59 -7.80 -1.89 -11.21
C VAL A 59 -7.94 -0.56 -10.46
N LYS A 60 -8.79 0.36 -10.93
CA LYS A 60 -9.07 1.65 -10.30
C LYS A 60 -7.80 2.48 -10.04
N HIS A 61 -6.90 2.49 -11.01
CA HIS A 61 -5.63 3.23 -11.01
C HIS A 61 -4.67 2.81 -9.89
N ASN A 62 -4.69 1.56 -9.48
CA ASN A 62 -3.78 0.98 -8.49
C ASN A 62 -2.58 0.32 -9.19
N PRO A 63 -1.35 0.90 -9.14
CA PRO A 63 -0.20 0.35 -9.83
C PRO A 63 0.26 -1.01 -9.28
N VAL A 64 0.13 -1.27 -7.98
CA VAL A 64 0.50 -2.56 -7.38
C VAL A 64 -0.35 -3.66 -7.98
N LEU A 65 -1.68 -3.45 -8.02
CA LEU A 65 -2.61 -4.42 -8.59
C LEU A 65 -2.48 -4.52 -10.11
N LEU A 66 -2.12 -3.41 -10.80
CA LEU A 66 -1.80 -3.41 -12.22
C LEU A 66 -0.63 -4.38 -12.50
N LEU A 67 0.51 -4.21 -11.83
CA LEU A 67 1.71 -5.03 -12.03
C LEU A 67 1.46 -6.51 -11.69
N GLU A 68 0.66 -6.79 -10.67
CA GLU A 68 0.25 -8.14 -10.28
C GLU A 68 -0.56 -8.82 -11.40
N ARG A 69 -1.47 -8.08 -12.08
CA ARG A 69 -2.41 -8.61 -13.07
C ARG A 69 -1.95 -8.50 -14.52
N LEU A 70 -0.83 -7.81 -14.78
CA LEU A 70 -0.25 -7.79 -16.15
C LEU A 70 0.00 -9.21 -16.63
N SER A 71 -0.48 -9.53 -17.84
CA SER A 71 -0.23 -10.84 -18.46
C SER A 71 1.26 -11.02 -18.78
N TYR A 72 1.68 -12.27 -18.91
CA TYR A 72 3.06 -12.58 -19.29
C TYR A 72 3.41 -11.98 -20.66
N GLU A 73 2.51 -12.11 -21.63
CA GLU A 73 2.68 -11.58 -22.97
C GLU A 73 2.86 -10.06 -22.95
N ARG A 74 2.06 -9.35 -22.13
CA ARG A 74 2.18 -7.89 -22.02
C ARG A 74 3.51 -7.47 -21.39
N LYS A 75 3.99 -8.20 -20.38
CA LYS A 75 5.32 -7.97 -19.79
C LYS A 75 6.43 -8.12 -20.83
N GLU A 76 6.36 -9.15 -21.65
CA GLU A 76 7.30 -9.38 -22.76
C GLU A 76 7.26 -8.27 -23.83
N GLU A 77 6.06 -7.78 -24.18
CA GLU A 77 5.91 -6.65 -25.10
C GLU A 77 6.56 -5.38 -24.56
N ILE A 78 6.33 -5.06 -23.26
CA ILE A 78 6.92 -3.91 -22.59
C ILE A 78 8.45 -3.99 -22.63
N VAL A 79 9.05 -5.14 -22.32
CA VAL A 79 10.51 -5.34 -22.35
C VAL A 79 11.07 -5.14 -23.77
N LYS A 80 10.33 -5.53 -24.81
CA LYS A 80 10.73 -5.37 -26.22
C LYS A 80 10.57 -3.92 -26.74
N ASP A 81 9.71 -3.12 -26.12
CA ASP A 81 9.50 -1.72 -26.48
C ASP A 81 10.64 -0.84 -25.95
N LYS A 82 11.60 -0.54 -26.83
CA LYS A 82 12.78 0.28 -26.47
C LYS A 82 12.42 1.70 -26.00
N ALA A 83 11.35 2.28 -26.55
CA ALA A 83 10.94 3.64 -26.18
C ALA A 83 10.33 3.65 -24.78
N LEU A 84 9.45 2.69 -24.49
CA LEU A 84 8.84 2.53 -23.18
C LEU A 84 9.89 2.16 -22.11
N MET A 85 10.82 1.24 -22.41
CA MET A 85 11.91 0.88 -21.52
C MET A 85 12.85 2.05 -21.22
N LYS A 86 13.14 2.92 -22.20
CA LYS A 86 13.91 4.15 -21.97
C LYS A 86 13.17 5.09 -21.01
N ARG A 87 11.85 5.23 -21.19
CA ARG A 87 11.00 6.06 -20.30
C ARG A 87 10.94 5.51 -18.89
N ILE A 88 10.79 4.19 -18.72
CA ILE A 88 10.82 3.51 -17.41
C ILE A 88 12.13 3.81 -16.69
N LYS A 89 13.26 3.63 -17.35
CA LYS A 89 14.58 3.88 -16.76
C LYS A 89 14.78 5.34 -16.37
N ALA A 90 14.44 6.28 -17.24
CA ALA A 90 14.56 7.71 -16.96
C ALA A 90 13.70 8.13 -15.77
N LEU A 91 12.47 7.65 -15.69
CA LEU A 91 11.58 7.93 -14.55
C LEU A 91 12.10 7.32 -13.25
N TYR A 92 12.63 6.10 -13.31
CA TYR A 92 13.21 5.46 -12.12
C TYR A 92 14.47 6.19 -11.64
N GLU A 93 15.32 6.68 -12.55
CA GLU A 93 16.46 7.53 -12.20
C GLU A 93 16.01 8.84 -11.52
N GLN A 94 14.96 9.47 -12.03
CA GLN A 94 14.35 10.65 -11.40
C GLN A 94 13.83 10.34 -9.98
N PHE A 95 13.13 9.21 -9.83
CA PHE A 95 12.65 8.74 -8.54
C PHE A 95 13.80 8.48 -7.55
N ARG A 96 14.87 7.79 -7.99
CA ARG A 96 16.03 7.55 -7.14
C ARG A 96 16.71 8.86 -6.74
N ALA A 97 16.93 9.77 -7.69
CA ALA A 97 17.49 11.09 -7.40
C ALA A 97 16.65 11.87 -6.38
N TYR A 98 15.31 11.73 -6.45
CA TYR A 98 14.41 12.30 -5.44
C TYR A 98 14.59 11.61 -4.08
N MET A 99 14.59 10.28 -4.02
CA MET A 99 14.66 9.51 -2.78
C MET A 99 16.01 9.62 -2.05
N ASP A 100 17.12 9.76 -2.79
CA ASP A 100 18.47 9.70 -2.24
C ASP A 100 18.92 11.01 -1.55
N VAL A 101 18.09 12.07 -1.61
CA VAL A 101 18.35 13.32 -0.88
C VAL A 101 18.15 13.10 0.61
N LYS A 102 19.19 13.33 1.39
CA LYS A 102 19.11 13.20 2.86
C LYS A 102 18.38 14.37 3.48
N PRO A 103 17.61 14.16 4.56
CA PRO A 103 17.03 15.25 5.33
C PRO A 103 18.08 16.24 5.85
N ASP A 104 17.67 17.49 6.03
CA ASP A 104 18.49 18.51 6.66
C ASP A 104 18.61 18.25 8.16
N SER A 105 19.78 17.79 8.59
CA SER A 105 20.06 17.44 9.99
C SER A 105 20.03 18.63 10.97
N THR A 106 19.90 19.87 10.47
CA THR A 106 19.74 21.07 11.31
C THR A 106 18.29 21.27 11.74
N ARG A 107 17.35 20.59 11.10
CA ARG A 107 15.92 20.62 11.42
C ARG A 107 15.57 19.52 12.42
N PRO A 108 14.56 19.73 13.30
CA PRO A 108 14.09 18.69 14.19
C PRO A 108 13.41 17.57 13.42
N SER A 109 13.57 16.32 13.88
CA SER A 109 12.76 15.18 13.43
C SER A 109 11.34 15.33 13.96
N VAL A 110 10.34 15.02 13.14
CA VAL A 110 8.92 15.21 13.44
C VAL A 110 8.18 13.88 13.35
N ALA A 111 7.36 13.56 14.35
CA ALA A 111 6.37 12.50 14.28
C ALA A 111 4.96 13.13 14.18
N TYR A 112 4.24 12.82 13.10
CA TYR A 112 2.90 13.35 12.83
C TYR A 112 1.84 12.27 13.00
N PHE A 113 0.96 12.46 13.97
CA PHE A 113 -0.11 11.51 14.30
C PHE A 113 -1.43 12.01 13.76
N CYS A 114 -2.09 11.22 12.93
CA CYS A 114 -3.44 11.47 12.44
C CYS A 114 -4.17 10.14 12.24
N MET A 115 -5.47 10.14 12.50
CA MET A 115 -6.28 8.93 12.29
C MET A 115 -6.66 8.70 10.83
N GLU A 116 -6.45 9.68 9.94
CA GLU A 116 -6.82 9.64 8.54
C GLU A 116 -5.72 10.25 7.66
N TYR A 117 -5.46 9.64 6.49
CA TYR A 117 -4.57 10.18 5.45
C TYR A 117 -5.17 9.98 4.08
N GLY A 118 -5.64 11.06 3.45
CA GLY A 118 -6.22 11.07 2.12
C GLY A 118 -5.14 11.25 1.05
N ILE A 119 -4.50 10.16 0.63
CA ILE A 119 -3.39 10.20 -0.33
C ILE A 119 -3.86 9.79 -1.73
N HIS A 120 -4.46 8.60 -1.85
CA HIS A 120 -5.00 8.07 -3.10
C HIS A 120 -6.09 7.04 -2.83
N SER A 121 -7.00 6.85 -3.81
CA SER A 121 -8.12 5.90 -3.71
C SER A 121 -7.70 4.42 -3.62
N ALA A 122 -6.46 4.10 -4.00
CA ALA A 122 -5.89 2.77 -3.81
C ALA A 122 -5.63 2.44 -2.32
N LEU A 123 -5.49 3.46 -1.46
CA LEU A 123 -5.28 3.33 -0.01
C LEU A 123 -6.44 4.02 0.73
N LYS A 124 -7.45 3.23 1.09
CA LYS A 124 -8.71 3.73 1.65
C LYS A 124 -8.63 3.89 3.16
N ILE A 125 -7.91 4.89 3.62
CA ILE A 125 -7.68 5.18 5.05
C ILE A 125 -8.14 6.59 5.46
N TYR A 126 -9.09 7.19 4.75
CA TYR A 126 -9.66 8.49 5.06
C TYR A 126 -11.14 8.55 4.67
N SER A 127 -11.85 9.51 5.23
CA SER A 127 -13.26 9.76 4.89
C SER A 127 -13.59 11.22 4.62
N GLY A 128 -12.83 12.16 5.12
CA GLY A 128 -13.16 13.59 5.03
C GLY A 128 -11.97 14.54 4.95
N GLY A 129 -12.23 15.82 5.26
CA GLY A 129 -11.27 16.91 5.12
C GLY A 129 -10.04 16.78 6.02
N LEU A 130 -10.18 16.15 7.19
CA LEU A 130 -9.05 15.83 8.07
C LEU A 130 -8.00 15.00 7.34
N GLY A 131 -8.45 13.93 6.68
CA GLY A 131 -7.57 13.05 5.92
C GLY A 131 -6.95 13.74 4.70
N MET A 132 -7.70 14.60 4.01
CA MET A 132 -7.19 15.36 2.87
C MET A 132 -6.05 16.30 3.29
N LEU A 133 -6.22 17.05 4.39
CA LEU A 133 -5.17 17.90 4.93
C LEU A 133 -3.94 17.10 5.34
N ALA A 134 -4.12 16.02 6.07
CA ALA A 134 -3.02 15.17 6.51
C ALA A 134 -2.27 14.53 5.32
N GLY A 135 -3.00 14.06 4.31
CA GLY A 135 -2.44 13.50 3.08
C GLY A 135 -1.60 14.51 2.31
N ASP A 136 -2.10 15.73 2.11
CA ASP A 136 -1.38 16.79 1.42
C ASP A 136 -0.16 17.25 2.24
N TYR A 137 -0.30 17.30 3.56
CA TYR A 137 0.81 17.67 4.45
C TYR A 137 1.99 16.69 4.37
N VAL A 138 1.74 15.37 4.36
CA VAL A 138 2.85 14.39 4.25
C VAL A 138 3.48 14.36 2.85
N LYS A 139 2.71 14.65 1.79
CA LYS A 139 3.25 14.83 0.42
C LYS A 139 4.19 16.04 0.37
N GLU A 140 3.75 17.19 0.88
CA GLU A 140 4.57 18.41 0.94
C GLU A 140 5.79 18.22 1.83
N ALA A 141 5.66 17.58 2.99
CA ALA A 141 6.78 17.26 3.85
C ALA A 141 7.83 16.40 3.13
N SER A 142 7.37 15.48 2.29
CA SER A 142 8.25 14.67 1.43
C SER A 142 8.97 15.55 0.40
N ASP A 143 8.27 16.43 -0.31
CA ASP A 143 8.87 17.30 -1.33
C ASP A 143 9.81 18.34 -0.71
N SER A 144 9.46 18.89 0.43
CA SER A 144 10.30 19.81 1.22
C SER A 144 11.42 19.12 2.00
N ASN A 145 11.59 17.80 1.83
CA ASN A 145 12.64 16.99 2.47
C ASN A 145 12.71 17.18 4.00
N VAL A 146 11.54 17.21 4.66
CA VAL A 146 11.44 17.30 6.12
C VAL A 146 11.74 15.91 6.71
N ASP A 147 12.57 15.86 7.75
CA ASP A 147 12.77 14.64 8.54
C ASP A 147 11.50 14.32 9.35
N MET A 148 10.59 13.57 8.71
CA MET A 148 9.26 13.27 9.25
C MET A 148 8.92 11.80 9.09
N CYS A 149 8.29 11.24 10.12
CA CYS A 149 7.47 10.06 10.00
C CYS A 149 6.01 10.37 10.36
N ALA A 150 5.08 9.65 9.76
CA ALA A 150 3.66 9.78 10.07
C ALA A 150 3.13 8.48 10.68
N VAL A 151 2.13 8.57 11.55
CA VAL A 151 1.50 7.42 12.20
C VAL A 151 -0.03 7.54 12.10
N GLY A 152 -0.69 6.46 11.66
CA GLY A 152 -2.14 6.40 11.53
C GLY A 152 -2.68 4.99 11.68
N PHE A 153 -3.90 4.76 11.20
CA PHE A 153 -4.55 3.46 11.23
C PHE A 153 -4.65 2.84 9.83
N LEU A 154 -4.47 1.52 9.77
CA LEU A 154 -4.77 0.72 8.58
C LEU A 154 -6.16 0.11 8.76
N TYR A 155 -7.17 0.80 8.24
CA TYR A 155 -8.54 0.31 8.32
C TYR A 155 -8.73 -0.87 7.36
N ARG A 156 -9.21 -2.00 7.87
CA ARG A 156 -9.63 -3.15 7.04
C ARG A 156 -10.78 -2.77 6.12
N PHE A 157 -11.74 -2.05 6.66
CA PHE A 157 -12.87 -1.51 5.91
C PHE A 157 -12.69 -0.01 5.80
N GLY A 158 -12.39 0.47 4.59
CA GLY A 158 -12.33 1.88 4.29
C GLY A 158 -13.71 2.53 4.30
N TYR A 159 -13.81 3.77 3.80
CA TYR A 159 -15.10 4.45 3.68
C TYR A 159 -16.05 3.64 2.78
N PHE A 160 -17.32 3.57 3.18
CA PHE A 160 -18.33 2.76 2.48
C PHE A 160 -18.64 3.29 1.07
N THR A 161 -19.05 2.39 0.20
CA THR A 161 -19.56 2.73 -1.13
C THR A 161 -21.08 2.71 -1.09
N GLN A 162 -21.71 3.78 -1.60
CA GLN A 162 -23.17 3.86 -1.70
C GLN A 162 -23.66 3.24 -3.01
N THR A 163 -24.71 2.42 -2.91
CA THR A 163 -25.49 1.93 -4.05
C THR A 163 -26.97 2.14 -3.78
N LEU A 164 -27.80 2.07 -4.82
CA LEU A 164 -29.25 2.12 -4.68
C LEU A 164 -29.82 0.71 -4.88
N SER A 165 -30.86 0.38 -4.09
CA SER A 165 -31.69 -0.78 -4.33
C SER A 165 -32.61 -0.54 -5.54
N MET A 166 -33.35 -1.57 -5.98
CA MET A 166 -34.33 -1.43 -7.04
C MET A 166 -35.49 -0.50 -6.65
N GLU A 167 -35.76 -0.36 -5.34
CA GLU A 167 -36.77 0.54 -4.77
C GLU A 167 -36.24 1.95 -4.48
N GLY A 168 -34.99 2.25 -4.88
CA GLY A 168 -34.35 3.56 -4.67
C GLY A 168 -33.85 3.81 -3.26
N GLN A 169 -33.74 2.79 -2.41
CA GLN A 169 -33.20 2.92 -1.07
C GLN A 169 -31.64 2.88 -1.11
N GLN A 170 -31.01 3.68 -0.28
CA GLN A 170 -29.56 3.67 -0.13
C GLN A 170 -29.09 2.39 0.55
N ILE A 171 -28.09 1.75 -0.06
CA ILE A 171 -27.37 0.60 0.50
C ILE A 171 -25.93 1.00 0.72
N ALA A 172 -25.42 0.86 1.96
CA ALA A 172 -24.02 1.02 2.27
C ALA A 172 -23.27 -0.31 2.10
N LYS A 173 -22.23 -0.31 1.26
CA LYS A 173 -21.35 -1.47 1.05
C LYS A 173 -20.00 -1.22 1.67
N TYR A 174 -19.58 -2.11 2.55
CA TYR A 174 -18.27 -2.13 3.16
C TYR A 174 -17.42 -3.22 2.52
N GLU A 175 -16.39 -2.82 1.80
CA GLU A 175 -15.47 -3.75 1.13
C GLU A 175 -14.15 -3.81 1.91
N ALA A 176 -13.73 -5.02 2.30
CA ALA A 176 -12.45 -5.23 2.95
C ALA A 176 -11.29 -4.94 1.98
N GLN A 177 -10.30 -4.18 2.43
CA GLN A 177 -9.05 -3.97 1.70
C GLN A 177 -8.20 -5.23 1.76
N ASN A 178 -7.61 -5.62 0.63
CA ASN A 178 -6.55 -6.63 0.59
C ASN A 178 -5.20 -5.93 0.72
N PHE A 179 -4.58 -6.02 1.88
CA PHE A 179 -3.32 -5.33 2.17
C PHE A 179 -2.14 -5.80 1.31
N ASN A 180 -2.22 -6.99 0.70
CA ASN A 180 -1.20 -7.47 -0.22
C ASN A 180 -1.28 -6.84 -1.62
N SER A 181 -2.40 -6.17 -1.95
CA SER A 181 -2.65 -5.59 -3.28
C SER A 181 -2.76 -4.06 -3.25
N ILE A 182 -2.31 -3.43 -2.18
CA ILE A 182 -2.25 -1.97 -2.00
C ILE A 182 -0.81 -1.56 -1.63
N PRO A 183 -0.43 -0.28 -1.78
CA PRO A 183 0.95 0.16 -1.57
C PRO A 183 1.32 0.27 -0.08
N VAL A 184 1.24 -0.84 0.64
CA VAL A 184 1.69 -0.99 2.03
C VAL A 184 2.53 -2.25 2.19
N GLU A 185 3.47 -2.23 3.10
CA GLU A 185 4.33 -3.36 3.42
C GLU A 185 4.27 -3.64 4.92
N ARG A 186 4.37 -4.91 5.30
CA ARG A 186 4.43 -5.28 6.71
C ARG A 186 5.80 -4.94 7.28
N VAL A 187 5.82 -4.32 8.45
CA VAL A 187 7.08 -4.00 9.14
C VAL A 187 7.52 -5.21 9.97
N TYR A 188 8.81 -5.52 9.93
CA TYR A 188 9.43 -6.60 10.67
C TYR A 188 10.48 -6.06 11.64
N ASP A 189 10.67 -6.73 12.76
CA ASP A 189 11.74 -6.46 13.71
C ASP A 189 13.10 -6.97 13.19
N ASN A 190 14.16 -6.73 13.96
CA ASN A 190 15.52 -7.16 13.62
C ASN A 190 15.69 -8.71 13.60
N ASN A 191 14.74 -9.46 14.14
CA ASN A 191 14.75 -10.92 14.17
C ASN A 191 13.90 -11.51 13.02
N GLY A 192 13.28 -10.68 12.19
CA GLY A 192 12.38 -11.09 11.11
C GLY A 192 10.96 -11.42 11.56
N ASN A 193 10.56 -11.08 12.79
CA ASN A 193 9.20 -11.23 13.26
C ASN A 193 8.37 -10.01 12.87
N PRO A 194 7.07 -10.17 12.53
CA PRO A 194 6.18 -9.05 12.33
C PRO A 194 6.16 -8.12 13.54
N MET A 195 6.37 -6.82 13.30
CA MET A 195 6.35 -5.83 14.36
C MET A 195 4.92 -5.64 14.89
N VAL A 196 4.79 -5.66 16.21
CA VAL A 196 3.54 -5.40 16.94
C VAL A 196 3.81 -4.32 17.98
N VAL A 197 2.88 -3.39 18.12
CA VAL A 197 2.88 -2.38 19.17
C VAL A 197 1.76 -2.70 20.15
N ASP A 198 2.10 -2.73 21.43
CA ASP A 198 1.17 -3.00 22.51
C ASP A 198 0.74 -1.69 23.15
N VAL A 199 -0.57 -1.42 23.14
CA VAL A 199 -1.16 -0.22 23.72
C VAL A 199 -1.95 -0.61 24.98
N PRO A 200 -1.46 -0.27 26.18
CA PRO A 200 -2.16 -0.61 27.42
C PRO A 200 -3.35 0.31 27.64
N TYR A 201 -4.49 -0.28 27.98
CA TYR A 201 -5.68 0.38 28.52
C TYR A 201 -5.90 -0.07 29.97
N THR A 202 -6.85 0.57 30.67
CA THR A 202 -7.07 0.31 32.11
C THR A 202 -7.33 -1.17 32.42
N ASN A 203 -8.06 -1.89 31.60
CA ASN A 203 -8.50 -3.27 31.86
C ASN A 203 -8.13 -4.27 30.75
N TYR A 204 -7.49 -3.82 29.68
CA TYR A 204 -7.10 -4.66 28.54
C TYR A 204 -5.93 -4.04 27.79
N GLN A 205 -5.34 -4.80 26.90
CA GLN A 205 -4.26 -4.38 26.01
C GLN A 205 -4.72 -4.52 24.57
N VAL A 206 -4.38 -3.57 23.74
CA VAL A 206 -4.61 -3.63 22.29
C VAL A 206 -3.29 -3.90 21.61
N HIS A 207 -3.28 -4.89 20.73
CA HIS A 207 -2.14 -5.29 19.93
C HIS A 207 -2.33 -4.75 18.51
N ALA A 208 -1.41 -3.96 18.02
CA ALA A 208 -1.46 -3.40 16.69
C ALA A 208 -0.29 -3.92 15.83
N SER A 209 -0.59 -4.64 14.77
CA SER A 209 0.39 -4.98 13.73
C SER A 209 0.81 -3.71 12.98
N VAL A 210 2.10 -3.56 12.70
CA VAL A 210 2.63 -2.37 12.04
C VAL A 210 2.85 -2.62 10.56
N TRP A 211 2.28 -1.73 9.75
CA TRP A 211 2.48 -1.65 8.31
C TRP A 211 3.11 -0.30 7.96
N VAL A 212 3.70 -0.18 6.79
CA VAL A 212 4.27 1.07 6.29
C VAL A 212 3.80 1.34 4.87
N ALA A 213 3.36 2.58 4.62
CA ALA A 213 3.20 3.15 3.30
C ALA A 213 4.31 4.18 3.07
N ASN A 214 5.01 4.08 1.94
CA ASN A 214 6.04 5.04 1.57
C ASN A 214 5.38 6.21 0.82
N VAL A 215 5.36 7.39 1.41
CA VAL A 215 4.85 8.63 0.81
C VAL A 215 6.03 9.49 0.37
N GLY A 216 6.61 9.14 -0.79
CA GLY A 216 7.91 9.65 -1.17
C GLY A 216 8.96 9.28 -0.10
N ARG A 217 9.62 10.29 0.48
CA ARG A 217 10.62 10.13 1.56
C ARG A 217 10.01 9.92 2.94
N VAL A 218 8.74 10.31 3.14
CA VAL A 218 8.05 10.17 4.43
C VAL A 218 7.52 8.75 4.57
N LYS A 219 7.83 8.11 5.70
CA LYS A 219 7.26 6.82 6.09
C LYS A 219 5.97 7.05 6.88
N LEU A 220 4.86 6.53 6.36
CA LEU A 220 3.58 6.50 7.05
C LEU A 220 3.40 5.12 7.67
N TYR A 221 3.58 5.02 8.98
CA TYR A 221 3.33 3.81 9.75
C TYR A 221 1.84 3.70 10.05
N LEU A 222 1.27 2.54 9.73
CA LEU A 222 -0.15 2.26 9.85
C LEU A 222 -0.38 1.12 10.83
N LEU A 223 -1.21 1.37 11.83
CA LEU A 223 -1.53 0.42 12.90
C LEU A 223 -2.78 -0.38 12.52
N ASP A 224 -2.64 -1.69 12.46
CA ASP A 224 -3.70 -2.66 12.17
C ASP A 224 -4.05 -3.42 13.46
N THR A 225 -5.25 -3.16 14.00
CA THR A 225 -5.77 -3.82 15.20
C THR A 225 -6.70 -5.00 14.89
N ASP A 226 -6.98 -5.26 13.60
CA ASP A 226 -7.78 -6.39 13.15
C ASP A 226 -6.89 -7.64 13.00
N ASN A 227 -6.49 -8.19 14.14
CA ASN A 227 -5.64 -9.37 14.26
C ASN A 227 -6.13 -10.30 15.36
N GLU A 228 -5.61 -11.54 15.37
CA GLU A 228 -6.05 -12.60 16.29
C GLU A 228 -5.66 -12.37 17.77
N MET A 229 -4.87 -11.35 18.07
CA MET A 229 -4.41 -11.03 19.44
C MET A 229 -5.37 -10.16 20.22
N ASN A 230 -6.37 -9.55 19.55
CA ASN A 230 -7.40 -8.67 20.14
C ASN A 230 -8.75 -9.44 20.35
#